data_f9b7edf3046e39a61d41779bf8f5d96b
#
_entry.id   f9b7edf3046e39a61d41779bf8f5d96b
#
_cell.length_a   1.000
_cell.length_b   1.000
_cell.length_c   1.000
_cell.angle_alpha   90.00
_cell.angle_beta   90.00
_cell.angle_gamma   90.00
#
_symmetry.space_group_name_H-M   'P 1'
#
loop_
_entity.id
_entity.type
_entity.pdbx_description
1 polymer ?
#
loop_
_entity_poly.entity_id
_entity_poly.type
_entity_poly.pdbx_seq_one_letter_code
_entity_poly.pdbx_strand_id
1 'polypeptide(L)'
;MLGPAFLPFLGVFSPQRGEGTQQRKISEKERKEEITMEKIASFTIDHIKLQPGVYVSRKDKVGDSTVTTFDLRMTSPNEEPVMNTAEMHTIEHLGATFLRNHKDFGDKTVYFGPMGCRTGFYLLLAGDY
;
A
#
# COMPACT_ATOMS: atom_id res chain seq x y z
N MET A 1 -48.43 -2.38 0.37
CA MET A 1 -47.18 -1.72 0.78
C MET A 1 -46.85 -2.16 2.20
N LEU A 2 -45.99 -3.14 2.36
CA LEU A 2 -45.56 -3.67 3.64
C LEU A 2 -44.05 -3.48 3.72
N GLY A 3 -43.61 -2.62 4.66
CA GLY A 3 -42.21 -2.38 4.93
C GLY A 3 -41.59 -3.54 5.72
N PRO A 4 -40.25 -3.74 5.64
CA PRO A 4 -39.60 -4.83 6.35
C PRO A 4 -39.52 -4.55 7.84
N ALA A 5 -39.93 -5.55 8.64
CA ALA A 5 -39.88 -5.55 10.08
C ALA A 5 -38.44 -5.70 10.56
N PHE A 6 -37.99 -4.77 11.39
CA PHE A 6 -36.74 -4.82 12.15
C PHE A 6 -36.99 -5.70 13.38
N LEU A 7 -36.34 -6.86 13.46
CA LEU A 7 -36.33 -7.70 14.66
C LEU A 7 -35.15 -7.28 15.54
N PRO A 8 -35.36 -6.90 16.82
CA PRO A 8 -34.26 -6.68 17.74
C PRO A 8 -33.76 -8.01 18.31
N PHE A 9 -32.50 -8.31 18.07
CA PHE A 9 -31.81 -9.44 18.68
C PHE A 9 -31.40 -9.07 20.12
N LEU A 10 -32.27 -9.36 21.07
CA LEU A 10 -31.95 -9.31 22.50
C LEU A 10 -31.35 -10.65 22.94
N GLY A 11 -30.04 -10.78 22.80
CA GLY A 11 -29.28 -11.84 23.44
C GLY A 11 -28.97 -11.47 24.87
N VAL A 12 -29.67 -12.10 25.82
CA VAL A 12 -29.38 -12.02 27.25
C VAL A 12 -28.06 -12.73 27.53
N PHE A 13 -27.01 -11.99 27.82
CA PHE A 13 -25.72 -12.52 28.24
C PHE A 13 -25.80 -12.80 29.78
N SER A 14 -25.95 -14.06 30.17
CA SER A 14 -25.76 -14.51 31.53
C SER A 14 -24.28 -14.63 31.86
N PRO A 15 -23.78 -14.03 32.94
CA PRO A 15 -22.38 -14.24 33.33
C PRO A 15 -22.24 -15.61 34.00
N GLN A 16 -21.61 -16.53 33.32
CA GLN A 16 -21.11 -17.76 33.95
C GLN A 16 -19.92 -17.38 34.83
N ARG A 17 -20.08 -17.67 36.11
CA ARG A 17 -19.08 -17.45 37.17
C ARG A 17 -18.10 -18.62 37.14
N GLY A 18 -16.82 -18.33 37.01
CA GLY A 18 -15.69 -19.04 37.62
C GLY A 18 -15.16 -20.28 36.93
N GLU A 19 -14.09 -20.09 36.20
CA GLU A 19 -12.96 -21.03 36.26
C GLU A 19 -11.68 -20.21 36.14
N GLY A 20 -10.76 -20.45 37.10
CA GLY A 20 -9.53 -19.68 37.25
C GLY A 20 -8.69 -19.68 36.00
N THR A 21 -8.47 -18.51 35.47
CA THR A 21 -7.51 -18.28 34.38
C THR A 21 -6.11 -18.62 34.91
N GLN A 22 -5.64 -19.86 34.70
CA GLN A 22 -4.24 -20.16 34.78
C GLN A 22 -3.54 -19.29 33.73
N GLN A 23 -2.96 -18.18 34.20
CA GLN A 23 -2.05 -17.40 33.41
C GLN A 23 -0.87 -18.32 33.02
N ARG A 24 -0.91 -18.81 31.80
CA ARG A 24 0.20 -19.54 31.18
C ARG A 24 1.40 -18.61 31.22
N LYS A 25 2.38 -18.91 32.09
CA LYS A 25 3.66 -18.21 32.06
C LYS A 25 4.31 -18.51 30.72
N ILE A 26 4.19 -17.59 29.81
CA ILE A 26 4.90 -17.61 28.53
C ILE A 26 6.38 -17.63 28.88
N SER A 27 7.13 -18.65 28.44
CA SER A 27 8.54 -18.78 28.72
C SER A 27 9.31 -17.61 28.14
N GLU A 28 10.45 -17.24 28.74
CA GLU A 28 11.34 -16.20 28.20
C GLU A 28 11.80 -16.50 26.77
N LYS A 29 11.77 -17.77 26.37
CA LYS A 29 12.09 -18.20 25.01
C LYS A 29 10.98 -17.82 24.01
N GLU A 30 9.70 -17.86 24.43
CA GLU A 30 8.58 -17.43 23.60
C GLU A 30 8.45 -15.89 23.50
N ARG A 31 9.02 -15.14 24.46
CA ARG A 31 9.11 -13.66 24.38
C ARG A 31 10.20 -13.17 23.44
N LYS A 32 11.11 -14.02 23.00
CA LYS A 32 12.22 -13.68 22.11
C LYS A 32 11.95 -13.96 20.64
N GLU A 33 10.80 -14.45 20.27
CA GLU A 33 10.29 -14.26 18.91
C GLU A 33 9.78 -12.81 18.81
N GLU A 34 10.68 -11.89 19.02
CA GLU A 34 10.53 -10.49 18.63
C GLU A 34 10.21 -10.52 17.15
N ILE A 35 9.01 -10.05 16.79
CA ILE A 35 8.65 -9.86 15.41
C ILE A 35 9.63 -8.82 14.88
N THR A 36 10.74 -9.27 14.36
CA THR A 36 11.69 -8.43 13.61
C THR A 36 10.97 -8.03 12.32
N MET A 37 10.29 -6.90 12.40
CA MET A 37 9.69 -6.28 11.21
C MET A 37 10.85 -5.83 10.32
N GLU A 38 11.03 -6.52 9.20
CA GLU A 38 11.97 -6.06 8.19
C GLU A 38 11.51 -4.69 7.67
N LYS A 39 12.45 -3.76 7.57
CA LYS A 39 12.16 -2.45 6.98
C LYS A 39 11.80 -2.65 5.51
N ILE A 40 10.60 -2.20 5.14
CA ILE A 40 10.21 -2.19 3.73
C ILE A 40 11.11 -1.22 2.95
N ALA A 41 11.44 -1.59 1.71
CA ALA A 41 12.39 -0.86 0.86
C ALA A 41 12.08 0.65 0.75
N SER A 42 10.80 1.04 0.74
CA SER A 42 10.37 2.44 0.69
C SER A 42 10.81 3.30 1.89
N PHE A 43 11.10 2.69 3.05
CA PHE A 43 11.62 3.41 4.23
C PHE A 43 13.15 3.51 4.28
N THR A 44 13.85 2.91 3.32
CA THR A 44 15.31 3.00 3.22
C THR A 44 15.79 4.09 2.26
N ILE A 45 14.87 4.75 1.55
CA ILE A 45 15.19 5.80 0.59
C ILE A 45 15.57 7.09 1.34
N ASP A 46 16.71 7.68 0.98
CA ASP A 46 17.11 9.00 1.47
C ASP A 46 16.30 10.10 0.77
N HIS A 47 15.18 10.49 1.37
CA HIS A 47 14.29 11.50 0.83
C HIS A 47 14.88 12.91 0.76
N ILE A 48 16.02 13.15 1.43
CA ILE A 48 16.71 14.44 1.37
C ILE A 48 17.49 14.60 0.08
N LYS A 49 17.98 13.48 -0.46
CA LYS A 49 18.78 13.46 -1.71
C LYS A 49 17.99 13.03 -2.93
N LEU A 50 16.72 12.67 -2.76
CA LEU A 50 15.92 12.15 -3.85
C LEU A 50 15.54 13.25 -4.83
N GLN A 51 16.02 13.14 -6.06
CA GLN A 51 15.75 14.06 -7.15
C GLN A 51 14.59 13.58 -8.04
N PRO A 52 13.94 14.45 -8.83
CA PRO A 52 13.01 14.04 -9.86
C PRO A 52 13.65 13.02 -10.81
N GLY A 53 12.86 11.99 -11.18
CA GLY A 53 13.38 10.90 -12.02
C GLY A 53 12.49 9.67 -11.98
N VAL A 54 12.96 8.61 -12.64
CA VAL A 54 12.31 7.30 -12.68
C VAL A 54 13.22 6.28 -12.01
N TYR A 55 12.72 5.65 -10.96
CA TYR A 55 13.49 4.70 -10.17
C TYR A 55 12.74 3.37 -10.04
N VAL A 56 13.45 2.25 -10.04
CA VAL A 56 12.90 0.97 -9.62
C VAL A 56 12.81 0.99 -8.09
N SER A 57 11.59 1.05 -7.57
CA SER A 57 11.35 1.10 -6.12
C SER A 57 11.46 -0.29 -5.49
N ARG A 58 10.83 -1.29 -6.11
CA ARG A 58 10.88 -2.68 -5.65
C ARG A 58 10.43 -3.65 -6.74
N LYS A 59 10.73 -4.94 -6.52
CA LYS A 59 10.26 -6.05 -7.33
C LYS A 59 9.60 -7.08 -6.43
N ASP A 60 8.34 -7.38 -6.70
CA ASP A 60 7.54 -8.32 -5.90
C ASP A 60 7.26 -9.59 -6.70
N LYS A 61 7.46 -10.76 -6.08
CA LYS A 61 7.06 -12.06 -6.63
C LYS A 61 5.60 -12.31 -6.32
N VAL A 62 4.81 -12.63 -7.34
CA VAL A 62 3.39 -12.98 -7.22
C VAL A 62 3.18 -14.31 -7.98
N GLY A 63 3.25 -15.43 -7.25
CA GLY A 63 3.32 -16.76 -7.87
C GLY A 63 4.57 -16.87 -8.76
N ASP A 64 4.39 -17.27 -10.01
CA ASP A 64 5.47 -17.39 -11.00
C ASP A 64 5.79 -16.08 -11.72
N SER A 65 5.04 -15.02 -11.41
CA SER A 65 5.19 -13.71 -12.04
C SER A 65 5.96 -12.75 -11.15
N THR A 66 6.54 -11.71 -11.76
CA THR A 66 7.15 -10.58 -11.06
C THR A 66 6.35 -9.31 -11.38
N VAL A 67 6.17 -8.45 -10.38
CA VAL A 67 5.65 -7.10 -10.58
C VAL A 67 6.75 -6.12 -10.18
N THR A 68 7.14 -5.26 -11.12
CA THR A 68 8.09 -4.19 -10.85
C THR A 68 7.35 -2.89 -10.55
N THR A 69 7.65 -2.28 -9.40
CA THR A 69 7.13 -0.97 -9.00
C THR A 69 8.16 0.10 -9.31
N PHE A 70 7.74 1.07 -10.10
CA PHE A 70 8.53 2.27 -10.41
C PHE A 70 8.04 3.45 -9.57
N ASP A 71 8.99 4.22 -9.06
CA ASP A 71 8.79 5.54 -8.46
C ASP A 71 9.03 6.58 -9.55
N LEU A 72 7.97 7.26 -9.96
CA LEU A 72 8.02 8.37 -10.90
C LEU A 72 8.06 9.65 -10.08
N ARG A 73 9.25 10.06 -9.68
CA ARG A 73 9.43 11.24 -8.84
C ARG A 73 9.37 12.51 -9.69
N MET A 74 8.38 13.36 -9.40
CA MET A 74 8.09 14.59 -10.14
C MET A 74 8.71 15.82 -9.50
N THR A 75 8.80 15.84 -8.17
CA THR A 75 9.38 16.95 -7.40
C THR A 75 10.35 16.43 -6.35
N SER A 76 11.39 17.19 -6.02
CA SER A 76 12.33 16.88 -4.94
C SER A 76 11.61 17.01 -3.59
N PRO A 77 11.48 15.91 -2.80
CA PRO A 77 10.87 16.00 -1.48
C PRO A 77 11.63 16.98 -0.58
N ASN A 78 10.88 17.78 0.19
CA ASN A 78 11.39 18.79 1.12
C ASN A 78 12.12 20.01 0.51
N GLU A 79 12.40 20.02 -0.79
CA GLU A 79 13.06 21.14 -1.48
C GLU A 79 12.06 21.90 -2.37
N GLU A 80 11.13 21.21 -3.00
CA GLU A 80 10.15 21.77 -3.90
C GLU A 80 8.72 21.67 -3.34
N PRO A 81 7.82 22.58 -3.73
CA PRO A 81 6.41 22.48 -3.39
C PRO A 81 5.82 21.17 -3.91
N VAL A 82 4.95 20.53 -3.12
CA VAL A 82 4.21 19.37 -3.55
C VAL A 82 3.11 19.77 -4.55
N MET A 83 2.77 18.85 -5.46
CA MET A 83 1.67 19.05 -6.40
C MET A 83 0.33 19.21 -5.67
N ASN A 84 -0.56 20.05 -6.18
CA ASN A 84 -1.91 20.15 -5.65
C ASN A 84 -2.77 18.96 -6.09
N THR A 85 -3.90 18.78 -5.41
CA THR A 85 -4.77 17.62 -5.64
C THR A 85 -5.38 17.60 -7.05
N ALA A 86 -5.69 18.76 -7.63
CA ALA A 86 -6.29 18.83 -8.97
C ALA A 86 -5.28 18.46 -10.06
N GLU A 87 -4.04 18.91 -9.92
CA GLU A 87 -2.93 18.52 -10.80
C GLU A 87 -2.69 17.02 -10.75
N MET A 88 -2.61 16.45 -9.55
CA MET A 88 -2.40 15.02 -9.35
C MET A 88 -3.52 14.20 -9.98
N HIS A 89 -4.77 14.57 -9.74
CA HIS A 89 -5.92 13.89 -10.29
C HIS A 89 -5.92 13.92 -11.83
N THR A 90 -5.57 15.06 -12.41
CA THR A 90 -5.47 15.22 -13.87
C THR A 90 -4.38 14.31 -14.44
N ILE A 91 -3.19 14.32 -13.84
CA ILE A 91 -2.06 13.49 -14.28
C ILE A 91 -2.38 12.00 -14.10
N GLU A 92 -3.08 11.62 -13.03
CA GLU A 92 -3.52 10.25 -12.80
C GLU A 92 -4.40 9.75 -13.95
N HIS A 93 -5.44 10.48 -14.32
CA HIS A 93 -6.33 10.10 -15.42
C HIS A 93 -5.63 10.05 -16.78
N LEU A 94 -4.84 11.08 -17.09
CA LEU A 94 -4.11 11.14 -18.36
C LEU A 94 -3.05 10.04 -18.44
N GLY A 95 -2.27 9.84 -17.38
CA GLY A 95 -1.23 8.84 -17.31
C GLY A 95 -1.79 7.42 -17.37
N ALA A 96 -2.84 7.12 -16.61
CA ALA A 96 -3.49 5.82 -16.64
C ALA A 96 -4.08 5.51 -18.03
N THR A 97 -4.71 6.50 -18.66
CA THR A 97 -5.25 6.35 -20.02
C THR A 97 -4.14 6.11 -21.04
N PHE A 98 -3.07 6.91 -21.00
CA PHE A 98 -1.92 6.76 -21.88
C PHE A 98 -1.26 5.40 -21.75
N LEU A 99 -0.95 4.98 -20.52
CA LEU A 99 -0.25 3.73 -20.25
C LEU A 99 -1.05 2.51 -20.70
N ARG A 100 -2.36 2.47 -20.38
CA ARG A 100 -3.22 1.34 -20.76
C ARG A 100 -3.46 1.22 -22.27
N ASN A 101 -3.33 2.32 -23.01
CA ASN A 101 -3.43 2.32 -24.47
C ASN A 101 -2.08 2.25 -25.17
N HIS A 102 -0.97 2.19 -24.41
CA HIS A 102 0.36 2.11 -24.99
C HIS A 102 0.61 0.72 -25.58
N LYS A 103 1.10 0.65 -26.82
CA LYS A 103 1.29 -0.60 -27.57
C LYS A 103 2.21 -1.64 -26.87
N ASP A 104 3.21 -1.18 -26.11
CA ASP A 104 4.21 -2.05 -25.47
C ASP A 104 3.95 -2.26 -23.96
N PHE A 105 3.18 -1.38 -23.34
CA PHE A 105 2.96 -1.37 -21.89
C PHE A 105 1.51 -1.56 -21.46
N GLY A 106 0.55 -1.45 -22.37
CA GLY A 106 -0.87 -1.51 -22.05
C GLY A 106 -1.25 -2.78 -21.28
N ASP A 107 -0.90 -3.93 -21.82
CA ASP A 107 -1.18 -5.24 -21.22
C ASP A 107 -0.33 -5.55 -19.96
N LYS A 108 0.74 -4.79 -19.75
CA LYS A 108 1.64 -4.95 -18.62
C LYS A 108 1.34 -3.99 -17.48
N THR A 109 0.54 -2.95 -17.72
CA THR A 109 0.21 -1.94 -16.73
C THR A 109 -0.78 -2.51 -15.71
N VAL A 110 -0.28 -2.76 -14.51
CA VAL A 110 -1.08 -3.23 -13.37
C VAL A 110 -1.76 -2.05 -12.68
N TYR A 111 -0.99 -1.00 -12.40
CA TYR A 111 -1.47 0.17 -11.69
C TYR A 111 -0.65 1.41 -12.04
N PHE A 112 -1.31 2.56 -12.08
CA PHE A 112 -0.71 3.88 -12.08
C PHE A 112 -1.51 4.79 -11.17
N GLY A 113 -0.85 5.47 -10.24
CA GLY A 113 -1.54 6.36 -9.29
C GLY A 113 -0.61 7.19 -8.42
N PRO A 114 -1.15 8.24 -7.79
CA PRO A 114 -0.37 9.21 -7.05
C PRO A 114 0.19 8.65 -5.74
N MET A 115 1.33 9.18 -5.33
CA MET A 115 1.87 8.98 -4.00
C MET A 115 1.14 9.88 -2.98
N GLY A 116 0.91 9.37 -1.78
CA GLY A 116 0.28 10.15 -0.71
C GLY A 116 1.06 11.39 -0.29
N CYS A 117 2.38 11.41 -0.51
CA CYS A 117 3.25 12.58 -0.28
C CYS A 117 3.13 13.67 -1.34
N ARG A 118 2.40 13.44 -2.43
CA ARG A 118 2.17 14.36 -3.54
C ARG A 118 3.42 14.85 -4.27
N THR A 119 4.48 14.04 -4.26
CA THR A 119 5.75 14.36 -4.95
C THR A 119 5.98 13.47 -6.17
N GLY A 120 5.07 12.58 -6.51
CA GLY A 120 5.19 11.67 -7.64
C GLY A 120 4.08 10.65 -7.75
N PHE A 121 4.31 9.65 -8.60
CA PHE A 121 3.38 8.57 -8.90
C PHE A 121 4.06 7.22 -8.81
N TYR A 122 3.29 6.19 -8.50
CA TYR A 122 3.72 4.81 -8.68
C TYR A 122 3.20 4.25 -10.00
N LEU A 123 4.08 3.56 -10.72
CA LEU A 123 3.73 2.74 -11.87
C LEU A 123 4.11 1.29 -11.55
N LEU A 124 3.15 0.37 -11.59
CA LEU A 124 3.36 -1.05 -11.43
C LEU A 124 3.22 -1.73 -12.79
N LEU A 125 4.27 -2.42 -13.21
CA LEU A 125 4.27 -3.20 -14.44
C LEU A 125 4.46 -4.69 -14.14
N ALA A 126 3.69 -5.53 -14.82
CA ALA A 126 3.95 -6.96 -14.86
C ALA A 126 5.23 -7.23 -15.66
N GLY A 127 6.19 -7.88 -15.03
CA GLY A 127 7.50 -8.20 -15.60
C GLY A 127 8.64 -7.85 -14.65
N ASP A 128 9.83 -8.33 -15.00
CA ASP A 128 11.09 -8.06 -14.31
C ASP A 128 11.90 -7.06 -15.14
N TYR A 129 11.95 -5.82 -14.69
CA TYR A 129 12.61 -4.69 -15.37
C TYR A 129 13.86 -4.23 -14.63
#